data_c31a7141117df76fcae177111081c0b0
#
_entry.id   c31a7141117df76fcae177111081c0b0
#
_cell.length_a   1.000
_cell.length_b   1.000
_cell.length_c   1.000
_cell.angle_alpha   90.00
_cell.angle_beta   90.00
_cell.angle_gamma   90.00
#
_symmetry.space_group_name_H-M   'P 1'
#
loop_
_entity.id
_entity.type
_entity.pdbx_description
1 polymer ?
#
loop_
_entity_poly.entity_id
_entity_poly.type
_entity_poly.pdbx_seq_one_letter_code
_entity_poly.pdbx_strand_id
1 'polypeptide(L)'
;ERKIDSFGLCVNLDKPVESQKLISNDELYEMIDELAVDNILVRIPLTDFDNIEKYIHFIKKLQDKDVLVCILQDREHIEEKYLTKQKLDYIFSNLCNQVKTFQIGNSINRKKWAFVSIDEYFSFFKIAYDLKKNKFPKIKLLGSNIIDFDLPFFARSIFHFKSIFYDGIATQLYVDRRGGPEEKQLGFNLASKIKAYAALASASRNTSNELYITEVNWPLQGMGEWSPSKEYLIEESFQSRYMVRYYLLMLASGKVKKCYWHQLVAPGYGLVNNLDGKIDKRDAYFCFKHMIEALSGGKTSKFIQEKNLYCLIVEKENTFLEVIWSIDKNASFKSNPSQQIFDIRGKVIDTKNSPIIEITDEVVYIEKQKTNYEEINLKFINE
;
A
#
# COMPACT_ATOMS: atom_id res chain seq x y z
N GLU A 1 17.58 -12.78 -3.30
CA GLU A 1 16.14 -12.48 -3.39
C GLU A 1 15.61 -12.12 -2.00
N ARG A 2 14.78 -11.05 -1.93
CA ARG A 2 14.31 -10.47 -0.67
C ARG A 2 13.10 -11.23 -0.16
N LYS A 3 13.03 -11.44 1.18
CA LYS A 3 11.81 -11.94 1.82
C LYS A 3 10.66 -10.93 1.66
N ILE A 4 9.44 -11.43 1.49
CA ILE A 4 8.23 -10.63 1.42
C ILE A 4 7.94 -10.05 2.81
N ASP A 5 8.11 -8.73 2.93
CA ASP A 5 7.85 -7.90 4.10
C ASP A 5 7.20 -6.57 3.71
N SER A 6 6.57 -6.54 2.51
CA SER A 6 6.17 -5.30 1.83
C SER A 6 4.78 -4.81 2.21
N PHE A 7 3.99 -5.60 2.95
CA PHE A 7 2.62 -5.25 3.30
C PHE A 7 2.56 -4.18 4.36
N GLY A 8 1.83 -3.12 4.11
CA GLY A 8 1.68 -2.00 5.00
C GLY A 8 0.24 -1.50 5.08
N LEU A 9 -0.07 -0.80 6.16
CA LEU A 9 -1.38 -0.27 6.47
C LEU A 9 -1.28 1.17 6.93
N CYS A 10 -2.09 2.06 6.36
CA CYS A 10 -2.23 3.42 6.84
C CYS A 10 -3.26 3.48 7.98
N VAL A 11 -2.88 4.15 9.06
CA VAL A 11 -3.75 4.42 10.20
C VAL A 11 -3.81 5.93 10.42
N ASN A 12 -5.01 6.50 10.27
CA ASN A 12 -5.28 7.90 10.56
C ASN A 12 -5.87 8.05 11.97
N LEU A 13 -5.49 9.11 12.65
CA LEU A 13 -6.02 9.48 13.97
C LEU A 13 -6.96 10.67 13.87
N ASP A 14 -7.78 10.70 12.82
CA ASP A 14 -8.74 11.76 12.59
C ASP A 14 -9.84 11.74 13.68
N LYS A 15 -10.32 12.91 14.05
CA LYS A 15 -11.49 12.99 14.94
C LYS A 15 -12.72 12.51 14.17
N PRO A 16 -13.52 11.61 14.76
CA PRO A 16 -14.76 11.18 14.13
C PRO A 16 -15.75 12.35 14.08
N VAL A 17 -16.57 12.38 13.04
CA VAL A 17 -17.73 13.26 12.97
C VAL A 17 -18.96 12.58 13.60
N GLU A 18 -20.05 13.32 13.77
CA GLU A 18 -21.23 12.90 14.55
C GLU A 18 -21.79 11.51 14.21
N SER A 19 -21.75 11.12 12.92
CA SER A 19 -22.23 9.82 12.45
C SER A 19 -21.23 8.66 12.62
N GLN A 20 -20.00 8.95 13.01
CA GLN A 20 -18.93 7.97 13.15
C GLN A 20 -18.74 7.55 14.60
N LYS A 21 -18.57 6.24 14.82
CA LYS A 21 -18.08 5.74 16.11
C LYS A 21 -16.62 6.14 16.29
N LEU A 22 -16.31 6.71 17.47
CA LEU A 22 -14.93 6.88 17.92
C LEU A 22 -14.31 5.49 18.13
N ILE A 23 -13.19 5.24 17.48
CA ILE A 23 -12.37 4.06 17.74
C ILE A 23 -11.22 4.47 18.63
N SER A 24 -11.07 3.79 19.75
CA SER A 24 -9.98 4.03 20.70
C SER A 24 -8.63 3.59 20.13
N ASN A 25 -7.55 4.12 20.66
CA ASN A 25 -6.22 3.68 20.30
C ASN A 25 -6.02 2.17 20.59
N ASP A 26 -6.60 1.64 21.66
CA ASP A 26 -6.47 0.24 22.02
C ASP A 26 -7.19 -0.64 20.97
N GLU A 27 -8.39 -0.26 20.52
CA GLU A 27 -9.08 -0.95 19.40
C GLU A 27 -8.26 -0.89 18.09
N LEU A 28 -7.56 0.23 17.82
CA LEU A 28 -6.67 0.32 16.65
C LEU A 28 -5.47 -0.63 16.77
N TYR A 29 -4.84 -0.71 17.95
CA TYR A 29 -3.73 -1.65 18.18
C TYR A 29 -4.18 -3.11 18.06
N GLU A 30 -5.33 -3.46 18.65
CA GLU A 30 -5.92 -4.81 18.52
C GLU A 30 -6.14 -5.19 17.05
N MET A 31 -6.69 -4.28 16.23
CA MET A 31 -6.88 -4.54 14.80
C MET A 31 -5.56 -4.66 14.02
N ILE A 32 -4.54 -3.86 14.36
CA ILE A 32 -3.21 -3.94 13.74
C ILE A 32 -2.56 -5.29 14.04
N ASP A 33 -2.64 -5.74 15.31
CA ASP A 33 -2.08 -7.02 15.74
C ASP A 33 -2.85 -8.20 15.16
N GLU A 34 -4.18 -8.11 15.11
CA GLU A 34 -5.01 -9.14 14.46
C GLU A 34 -4.69 -9.30 12.97
N LEU A 35 -4.39 -8.20 12.27
CA LEU A 35 -3.99 -8.22 10.86
C LEU A 35 -2.56 -8.75 10.65
N ALA A 36 -1.78 -8.92 11.71
CA ALA A 36 -0.37 -9.31 11.65
C ALA A 36 0.48 -8.42 10.70
N VAL A 37 0.13 -7.14 10.60
CA VAL A 37 0.83 -6.18 9.75
C VAL A 37 1.95 -5.50 10.51
N ASP A 38 3.17 -5.53 9.95
CA ASP A 38 4.36 -4.97 10.61
C ASP A 38 4.68 -3.54 10.16
N ASN A 39 4.20 -3.13 8.98
CA ASN A 39 4.50 -1.81 8.43
C ASN A 39 3.30 -0.89 8.60
N ILE A 40 3.44 0.15 9.40
CA ILE A 40 2.37 1.10 9.68
C ILE A 40 2.73 2.48 9.16
N LEU A 41 1.82 3.09 8.40
CA LEU A 41 1.93 4.48 7.99
C LEU A 41 0.99 5.32 8.85
N VAL A 42 1.54 6.33 9.53
CA VAL A 42 0.75 7.29 10.30
C VAL A 42 0.88 8.67 9.64
N ARG A 43 -0.25 9.32 9.39
CA ARG A 43 -0.30 10.66 8.79
C ARG A 43 -0.35 11.71 9.90
N ILE A 44 0.51 12.72 9.81
CA ILE A 44 0.52 13.88 10.73
C ILE A 44 0.24 15.14 9.92
N PRO A 45 -0.99 15.68 9.97
CA PRO A 45 -1.30 16.98 9.39
C PRO A 45 -0.61 18.10 10.19
N LEU A 46 0.12 18.98 9.53
CA LEU A 46 0.72 20.16 10.19
C LEU A 46 -0.34 21.14 10.72
N THR A 47 -1.56 21.10 10.16
CA THR A 47 -2.73 21.84 10.67
C THR A 47 -3.26 21.31 11.99
N ASP A 48 -2.98 20.04 12.36
CA ASP A 48 -3.42 19.44 13.63
C ASP A 48 -2.28 19.41 14.68
N PHE A 49 -1.30 20.28 14.54
CA PHE A 49 -0.11 20.30 15.40
C PHE A 49 -0.42 20.55 16.87
N ASP A 50 -1.48 21.28 17.20
CA ASP A 50 -1.93 21.49 18.58
C ASP A 50 -2.28 20.17 19.29
N ASN A 51 -2.60 19.13 18.52
CA ASN A 51 -2.86 17.79 19.01
C ASN A 51 -1.69 16.82 18.74
N ILE A 52 -0.47 17.30 18.51
CA ILE A 52 0.69 16.49 18.11
C ILE A 52 0.99 15.35 19.07
N GLU A 53 0.74 15.53 20.36
CA GLU A 53 1.01 14.53 21.39
C GLU A 53 0.19 13.25 21.21
N LYS A 54 -1.03 13.34 20.64
CA LYS A 54 -1.83 12.12 20.33
C LYS A 54 -1.12 11.22 19.31
N TYR A 55 -0.49 11.84 18.28
CA TYR A 55 0.26 11.09 17.24
C TYR A 55 1.55 10.52 17.81
N ILE A 56 2.29 11.32 18.59
CA ILE A 56 3.53 10.88 19.23
C ILE A 56 3.26 9.72 20.18
N HIS A 57 2.22 9.84 21.02
CA HIS A 57 1.83 8.78 21.95
C HIS A 57 1.42 7.49 21.21
N PHE A 58 0.58 7.60 20.17
CA PHE A 58 0.16 6.46 19.37
C PHE A 58 1.36 5.77 18.74
N ILE A 59 2.25 6.53 18.07
CA ILE A 59 3.43 5.98 17.40
C ILE A 59 4.36 5.31 18.40
N LYS A 60 4.59 5.91 19.57
CA LYS A 60 5.48 5.35 20.61
C LYS A 60 5.02 4.00 21.16
N LYS A 61 3.73 3.69 21.11
CA LYS A 61 3.21 2.36 21.47
C LYS A 61 3.44 1.28 20.40
N LEU A 62 3.71 1.66 19.14
CA LEU A 62 4.00 0.73 18.03
C LEU A 62 5.49 0.33 18.01
N GLN A 63 6.08 -0.09 19.14
CA GLN A 63 7.53 -0.27 19.30
C GLN A 63 8.12 -1.39 18.44
N ASP A 64 7.33 -2.42 18.15
CA ASP A 64 7.69 -3.61 17.36
C ASP A 64 7.34 -3.48 15.87
N LYS A 65 6.72 -2.36 15.46
CA LYS A 65 6.31 -2.10 14.09
C LYS A 65 7.31 -1.18 13.35
N ASP A 66 7.44 -1.37 12.04
CA ASP A 66 8.16 -0.43 11.16
C ASP A 66 7.23 0.73 10.78
N VAL A 67 7.39 1.85 11.48
CA VAL A 67 6.52 3.01 11.31
C VAL A 67 7.11 3.98 10.28
N LEU A 68 6.29 4.33 9.28
CA LEU A 68 6.49 5.44 8.36
C LEU A 68 5.57 6.59 8.77
N VAL A 69 6.14 7.77 9.00
CA VAL A 69 5.35 8.97 9.29
C VAL A 69 5.22 9.82 8.02
N CYS A 70 3.98 10.10 7.61
CA CYS A 70 3.68 10.98 6.49
C CYS A 70 3.30 12.37 7.00
N ILE A 71 4.11 13.36 6.71
CA ILE A 71 3.86 14.77 7.04
C ILE A 71 2.97 15.39 5.97
N LEU A 72 1.77 15.81 6.36
CA LEU A 72 0.83 16.49 5.48
C LEU A 72 1.00 18.00 5.57
N GLN A 73 1.19 18.62 4.41
CA GLN A 73 1.29 20.04 4.24
C GLN A 73 -0.08 20.70 4.07
N ASP A 74 -0.11 21.99 4.26
CA ASP A 74 -1.14 22.93 3.87
C ASP A 74 -0.51 24.24 3.36
N ARG A 75 -1.32 25.20 2.95
CA ARG A 75 -0.80 26.42 2.32
C ARG A 75 0.03 27.27 3.29
N GLU A 76 -0.40 27.42 4.54
CA GLU A 76 0.31 28.19 5.56
C GLU A 76 1.72 27.65 5.78
N HIS A 77 1.86 26.34 5.95
CA HIS A 77 3.16 25.69 6.20
C HIS A 77 4.09 25.67 4.99
N ILE A 78 3.55 25.79 3.76
CA ILE A 78 4.38 25.97 2.56
C ILE A 78 4.95 27.41 2.51
N GLU A 79 4.18 28.40 2.91
CA GLU A 79 4.57 29.81 2.91
C GLU A 79 5.44 30.14 4.11
N GLU A 80 5.05 29.73 5.30
CA GLU A 80 5.69 30.05 6.59
C GLU A 80 6.82 29.03 6.93
N LYS A 81 7.94 29.17 6.25
CA LYS A 81 9.09 28.24 6.38
C LYS A 81 9.63 28.09 7.79
N TYR A 82 9.60 29.16 8.58
CA TYR A 82 10.09 29.15 9.96
C TYR A 82 9.17 28.31 10.85
N LEU A 83 7.86 28.49 10.73
CA LEU A 83 6.85 27.71 11.42
C LEU A 83 6.99 26.21 11.07
N THR A 84 7.10 25.90 9.79
CA THR A 84 7.32 24.52 9.31
C THR A 84 8.59 23.90 9.88
N LYS A 85 9.67 24.66 9.92
CA LYS A 85 10.94 24.18 10.50
C LYS A 85 10.78 23.85 11.99
N GLN A 86 10.12 24.71 12.76
CA GLN A 86 9.88 24.46 14.19
C GLN A 86 9.06 23.19 14.42
N LYS A 87 7.95 23.02 13.68
CA LYS A 87 7.08 21.84 13.80
C LYS A 87 7.80 20.56 13.38
N LEU A 88 8.55 20.57 12.28
CA LEU A 88 9.33 19.41 11.85
C LEU A 88 10.45 19.07 12.83
N ASP A 89 11.15 20.05 13.36
CA ASP A 89 12.18 19.84 14.38
C ASP A 89 11.59 19.17 15.64
N TYR A 90 10.43 19.60 16.07
CA TYR A 90 9.69 19.01 17.19
C TYR A 90 9.31 17.54 16.91
N ILE A 91 8.70 17.27 15.74
CA ILE A 91 8.28 15.92 15.34
C ILE A 91 9.51 14.99 15.27
N PHE A 92 10.58 15.41 14.60
CA PHE A 92 11.78 14.60 14.46
C PHE A 92 12.47 14.36 15.81
N SER A 93 12.55 15.36 16.66
CA SER A 93 13.14 15.24 18.01
C SER A 93 12.43 14.19 18.86
N ASN A 94 11.10 14.11 18.77
CA ASN A 94 10.30 13.18 19.56
C ASN A 94 10.23 11.76 18.99
N LEU A 95 10.43 11.59 17.66
CA LEU A 95 10.19 10.32 16.98
C LEU A 95 11.43 9.66 16.36
N CYS A 96 12.56 10.37 16.14
CA CYS A 96 13.72 9.86 15.40
C CYS A 96 14.38 8.59 15.98
N ASN A 97 14.16 8.31 17.25
CA ASN A 97 14.69 7.09 17.90
C ASN A 97 13.93 5.84 17.47
N GLN A 98 12.64 5.96 17.20
CA GLN A 98 11.75 4.87 16.83
C GLN A 98 11.42 4.88 15.34
N VAL A 99 11.05 6.02 14.78
CA VAL A 99 10.68 6.20 13.37
C VAL A 99 11.93 6.44 12.54
N LYS A 100 12.18 5.56 11.59
CA LYS A 100 13.34 5.69 10.69
C LYS A 100 13.01 6.38 9.37
N THR A 101 11.73 6.42 8.98
CA THR A 101 11.31 6.87 7.65
C THR A 101 10.19 7.90 7.75
N PHE A 102 10.40 9.06 7.12
CA PHE A 102 9.41 10.13 7.04
C PHE A 102 9.13 10.45 5.57
N GLN A 103 7.87 10.49 5.19
CA GLN A 103 7.43 11.05 3.92
C GLN A 103 7.15 12.54 4.11
N ILE A 104 7.77 13.38 3.28
CA ILE A 104 7.65 14.84 3.38
C ILE A 104 6.75 15.38 2.28
N GLY A 105 5.53 15.74 2.65
CA GLY A 105 4.47 16.16 1.73
C GLY A 105 3.69 14.99 1.15
N ASN A 106 2.56 15.31 0.52
CA ASN A 106 1.60 14.35 -0.04
C ASN A 106 1.00 14.87 -1.34
N SER A 107 0.80 14.01 -2.36
CA SER A 107 0.11 14.33 -3.62
C SER A 107 0.57 15.64 -4.28
N ILE A 108 1.88 15.85 -4.39
CA ILE A 108 2.48 17.15 -4.77
C ILE A 108 2.13 17.63 -6.17
N ASN A 109 1.63 16.75 -7.04
CA ASN A 109 1.14 17.07 -8.38
C ASN A 109 -0.35 17.44 -8.42
N ARG A 110 -1.00 17.63 -7.25
CA ARG A 110 -2.41 18.03 -7.15
C ARG A 110 -2.56 19.35 -6.40
N LYS A 111 -3.08 20.38 -7.06
CA LYS A 111 -3.27 21.72 -6.46
C LYS A 111 -4.10 21.74 -5.17
N LYS A 112 -5.06 20.81 -5.03
CA LYS A 112 -5.85 20.68 -3.79
C LYS A 112 -5.00 20.34 -2.55
N TRP A 113 -3.76 19.87 -2.75
CA TRP A 113 -2.78 19.60 -1.71
C TRP A 113 -1.81 20.76 -1.51
N ALA A 114 -2.23 21.97 -1.88
CA ALA A 114 -1.66 23.27 -1.56
C ALA A 114 -0.39 23.67 -2.32
N PHE A 115 0.34 22.77 -2.98
CA PHE A 115 1.46 23.17 -3.84
C PHE A 115 0.96 23.78 -5.16
N VAL A 116 1.44 24.99 -5.46
CA VAL A 116 1.17 25.69 -6.72
C VAL A 116 2.23 25.32 -7.76
N SER A 117 3.46 25.08 -7.31
CA SER A 117 4.58 24.73 -8.17
C SER A 117 5.46 23.64 -7.54
N ILE A 118 6.25 22.97 -8.37
CA ILE A 118 7.23 22.00 -7.89
C ILE A 118 8.38 22.68 -7.12
N ASP A 119 8.67 23.94 -7.37
CA ASP A 119 9.71 24.69 -6.64
C ASP A 119 9.29 24.97 -5.19
N GLU A 120 8.00 25.17 -4.95
CA GLU A 120 7.48 25.24 -3.57
C GLU A 120 7.69 23.93 -2.83
N TYR A 121 7.42 22.79 -3.49
CA TYR A 121 7.70 21.49 -2.92
C TYR A 121 9.19 21.29 -2.61
N PHE A 122 10.08 21.66 -3.52
CA PHE A 122 11.52 21.56 -3.26
C PHE A 122 11.94 22.43 -2.08
N SER A 123 11.35 23.62 -1.94
CA SER A 123 11.62 24.51 -0.82
C SER A 123 11.10 23.93 0.51
N PHE A 124 9.92 23.34 0.50
CA PHE A 124 9.33 22.68 1.65
C PHE A 124 10.15 21.43 2.07
N PHE A 125 10.49 20.56 1.11
CA PHE A 125 11.31 19.38 1.36
C PHE A 125 12.70 19.75 1.90
N LYS A 126 13.28 20.83 1.40
CA LYS A 126 14.60 21.30 1.85
C LYS A 126 14.66 21.62 3.33
N ILE A 127 13.57 22.10 3.92
CA ILE A 127 13.50 22.35 5.37
C ILE A 127 13.75 21.04 6.16
N ALA A 128 13.04 19.97 5.79
CA ALA A 128 13.23 18.65 6.39
C ALA A 128 14.63 18.08 6.12
N TYR A 129 15.13 18.25 4.88
CA TYR A 129 16.44 17.79 4.48
C TYR A 129 17.58 18.46 5.27
N ASP A 130 17.50 19.78 5.50
CA ASP A 130 18.47 20.51 6.28
C ASP A 130 18.42 20.11 7.78
N LEU A 131 17.23 19.88 8.32
CA LEU A 131 17.07 19.32 9.69
C LEU A 131 17.70 17.93 9.80
N LYS A 132 17.41 17.03 8.84
CA LYS A 132 18.03 15.72 8.78
C LYS A 132 19.56 15.83 8.78
N LYS A 133 20.11 16.63 7.85
CA LYS A 133 21.56 16.75 7.68
C LYS A 133 22.26 17.28 8.93
N ASN A 134 21.64 18.22 9.63
CA ASN A 134 22.26 18.94 10.75
C ASN A 134 22.00 18.30 12.11
N LYS A 135 20.84 17.66 12.31
CA LYS A 135 20.41 17.17 13.63
C LYS A 135 20.00 15.68 13.64
N PHE A 136 19.44 15.15 12.55
CA PHE A 136 18.82 13.82 12.52
C PHE A 136 19.39 12.93 11.40
N PRO A 137 20.72 12.67 11.33
CA PRO A 137 21.33 12.03 10.17
C PRO A 137 20.90 10.58 9.94
N LYS A 138 20.27 9.95 10.94
CA LYS A 138 19.83 8.55 10.87
C LYS A 138 18.44 8.34 10.26
N ILE A 139 17.62 9.41 10.14
CA ILE A 139 16.31 9.27 9.52
C ILE A 139 16.41 9.25 8.00
N LYS A 140 15.44 8.61 7.36
CA LYS A 140 15.23 8.60 5.92
C LYS A 140 14.09 9.53 5.54
N LEU A 141 14.27 10.30 4.48
CA LEU A 141 13.24 11.19 3.94
C LEU A 141 12.79 10.67 2.57
N LEU A 142 11.51 10.31 2.45
CA LEU A 142 10.89 9.95 1.18
C LEU A 142 10.41 11.21 0.48
N GLY A 143 10.69 11.29 -0.80
CA GLY A 143 10.34 12.41 -1.66
C GLY A 143 9.58 11.99 -2.92
N SER A 144 9.39 12.94 -3.83
CA SER A 144 8.50 12.92 -4.98
C SER A 144 7.02 12.92 -4.57
N ASN A 145 6.50 11.91 -3.87
CA ASN A 145 5.16 11.86 -3.27
C ASN A 145 4.02 12.22 -4.24
N ILE A 146 4.14 11.77 -5.49
CA ILE A 146 3.12 12.02 -6.52
C ILE A 146 1.95 11.05 -6.39
N ILE A 147 0.76 11.50 -6.82
CA ILE A 147 -0.42 10.66 -6.94
C ILE A 147 -0.69 10.29 -8.40
N ASP A 148 -1.24 9.09 -8.60
CA ASP A 148 -1.54 8.48 -9.90
C ASP A 148 -0.27 8.24 -10.76
N PHE A 149 -0.45 7.78 -11.99
CA PHE A 149 0.66 7.53 -12.91
C PHE A 149 0.95 8.77 -13.76
N ASP A 150 1.87 9.61 -13.29
CA ASP A 150 2.27 10.88 -13.90
C ASP A 150 3.79 10.89 -14.14
N LEU A 151 4.23 10.23 -15.23
CA LEU A 151 5.66 10.13 -15.56
C LEU A 151 6.34 11.50 -15.79
N PRO A 152 5.73 12.48 -16.49
CA PRO A 152 6.35 13.77 -16.69
C PRO A 152 6.60 14.52 -15.38
N PHE A 153 5.61 14.53 -14.47
CA PHE A 153 5.78 15.20 -13.18
C PHE A 153 6.77 14.44 -12.30
N PHE A 154 6.72 13.11 -12.31
CA PHE A 154 7.68 12.29 -11.60
C PHE A 154 9.11 12.57 -12.04
N ALA A 155 9.38 12.57 -13.34
CA ALA A 155 10.70 12.87 -13.87
C ALA A 155 11.18 14.27 -13.42
N ARG A 156 10.31 15.31 -13.52
CA ARG A 156 10.63 16.67 -13.04
C ARG A 156 10.94 16.70 -11.54
N SER A 157 10.30 15.85 -10.73
CA SER A 157 10.51 15.83 -9.28
C SER A 157 11.82 15.18 -8.85
N ILE A 158 12.43 14.34 -9.70
CA ILE A 158 13.66 13.61 -9.38
C ILE A 158 14.88 14.04 -10.20
N PHE A 159 14.69 14.65 -11.39
CA PHE A 159 15.79 15.21 -12.22
C PHE A 159 15.89 16.73 -12.02
N HIS A 160 16.31 17.15 -10.84
CA HIS A 160 16.45 18.56 -10.47
C HIS A 160 17.90 18.92 -10.12
N PHE A 161 18.17 20.24 -10.06
CA PHE A 161 19.47 20.79 -9.67
C PHE A 161 19.47 21.38 -8.24
N LYS A 162 18.46 21.06 -7.43
CA LYS A 162 18.37 21.52 -6.04
C LYS A 162 19.30 20.67 -5.15
N SER A 163 19.85 21.28 -4.09
CA SER A 163 20.72 20.61 -3.12
C SER A 163 19.90 19.80 -2.10
N ILE A 164 19.10 18.85 -2.57
CA ILE A 164 18.31 17.91 -1.81
C ILE A 164 18.47 16.50 -2.39
N PHE A 165 18.27 15.50 -1.53
CA PHE A 165 18.34 14.08 -1.90
C PHE A 165 17.22 13.32 -1.23
N TYR A 166 16.54 12.43 -1.97
CA TYR A 166 15.51 11.55 -1.43
C TYR A 166 16.12 10.21 -1.06
N ASP A 167 15.95 9.77 0.21
CA ASP A 167 16.40 8.43 0.64
C ASP A 167 15.51 7.31 0.12
N GLY A 168 14.43 7.66 -0.53
CA GLY A 168 13.49 6.80 -1.26
C GLY A 168 12.42 7.62 -1.94
N ILE A 169 11.74 6.99 -2.86
CA ILE A 169 10.63 7.56 -3.61
C ILE A 169 9.32 7.06 -3.04
N ALA A 170 8.40 7.96 -2.71
CA ALA A 170 7.02 7.63 -2.41
C ALA A 170 6.10 8.00 -3.59
N THR A 171 5.11 7.16 -3.82
CA THR A 171 4.04 7.39 -4.80
C THR A 171 2.72 6.85 -4.28
N GLN A 172 1.62 7.49 -4.67
CA GLN A 172 0.26 7.02 -4.45
C GLN A 172 -0.24 6.45 -5.77
N LEU A 173 0.10 5.19 -6.04
CA LEU A 173 -0.10 4.58 -7.35
C LEU A 173 -1.47 3.91 -7.46
N TYR A 174 -2.49 4.72 -7.62
CA TYR A 174 -3.85 4.27 -7.87
C TYR A 174 -4.01 3.67 -9.27
N VAL A 175 -4.94 2.74 -9.40
CA VAL A 175 -5.37 2.25 -10.71
C VAL A 175 -6.20 3.33 -11.43
N ASP A 176 -5.98 3.49 -12.73
CA ASP A 176 -6.69 4.47 -13.54
C ASP A 176 -8.20 4.21 -13.48
N ARG A 177 -8.97 5.30 -13.33
CA ARG A 177 -10.44 5.26 -13.19
C ARG A 177 -10.95 4.23 -12.17
N ARG A 178 -10.11 3.81 -11.22
CA ARG A 178 -10.41 2.80 -10.20
C ARG A 178 -10.90 1.46 -10.77
N GLY A 179 -10.44 1.08 -11.94
CA GLY A 179 -10.68 -0.23 -12.54
C GLY A 179 -9.92 -1.37 -11.86
N GLY A 180 -9.95 -2.56 -12.44
CA GLY A 180 -9.20 -3.72 -11.96
C GLY A 180 -7.69 -3.50 -11.98
N PRO A 181 -6.93 -4.14 -11.08
CA PRO A 181 -5.47 -3.93 -11.00
C PRO A 181 -4.70 -4.29 -12.27
N GLU A 182 -5.26 -5.15 -13.11
CA GLU A 182 -4.70 -5.61 -14.38
C GLU A 182 -4.87 -4.59 -15.51
N GLU A 183 -5.73 -3.58 -15.33
CA GLU A 183 -6.04 -2.62 -16.37
C GLU A 183 -4.83 -1.77 -16.77
N LYS A 184 -4.81 -1.44 -18.07
CA LYS A 184 -3.73 -0.65 -18.66
C LYS A 184 -4.13 0.81 -18.78
N GLN A 185 -3.19 1.69 -18.48
CA GLN A 185 -3.26 3.12 -18.74
C GLN A 185 -2.14 3.49 -19.71
N LEU A 186 -2.47 4.05 -20.88
CA LEU A 186 -1.47 4.41 -21.90
C LEU A 186 -0.52 3.23 -22.25
N GLY A 187 -1.02 1.99 -22.26
CA GLY A 187 -0.25 0.80 -22.50
C GLY A 187 0.49 0.21 -21.29
N PHE A 188 0.54 0.91 -20.15
CA PHE A 188 1.20 0.47 -18.94
C PHE A 188 0.20 -0.24 -18.01
N ASN A 189 0.46 -1.50 -17.66
CA ASN A 189 -0.17 -2.18 -16.53
C ASN A 189 0.53 -1.81 -15.21
N LEU A 190 0.05 -2.28 -14.08
CA LEU A 190 0.61 -1.95 -12.76
C LEU A 190 2.11 -2.27 -12.67
N ALA A 191 2.52 -3.47 -13.07
CA ALA A 191 3.92 -3.88 -13.02
C ALA A 191 4.83 -3.01 -13.90
N SER A 192 4.37 -2.63 -15.09
CA SER A 192 5.13 -1.76 -16.00
C SER A 192 5.17 -0.31 -15.50
N LYS A 193 4.10 0.21 -14.86
CA LYS A 193 4.12 1.52 -14.17
C LYS A 193 5.18 1.55 -13.07
N ILE A 194 5.20 0.52 -12.22
CA ILE A 194 6.19 0.37 -11.13
C ILE A 194 7.61 0.29 -11.70
N LYS A 195 7.82 -0.53 -12.74
CA LYS A 195 9.14 -0.65 -13.39
C LYS A 195 9.60 0.66 -14.03
N ALA A 196 8.68 1.44 -14.61
CA ALA A 196 9.00 2.75 -15.19
C ALA A 196 9.48 3.73 -14.09
N TYR A 197 8.78 3.82 -12.97
CA TYR A 197 9.21 4.63 -11.83
C TYR A 197 10.55 4.17 -11.27
N ALA A 198 10.75 2.87 -11.09
CA ALA A 198 12.01 2.33 -10.61
C ALA A 198 13.17 2.60 -11.58
N ALA A 199 12.95 2.52 -12.88
CA ALA A 199 13.96 2.83 -13.90
C ALA A 199 14.37 4.31 -13.86
N LEU A 200 13.40 5.23 -13.79
CA LEU A 200 13.66 6.66 -13.66
C LEU A 200 14.40 6.99 -12.35
N ALA A 201 13.99 6.39 -11.23
CA ALA A 201 14.67 6.56 -9.95
C ALA A 201 16.14 6.09 -10.05
N SER A 202 16.38 4.94 -10.68
CA SER A 202 17.75 4.41 -10.88
C SER A 202 18.63 5.29 -11.78
N ALA A 203 18.02 6.04 -12.70
CA ALA A 203 18.73 6.97 -13.58
C ALA A 203 19.01 8.32 -12.90
N SER A 204 18.34 8.63 -11.78
CA SER A 204 18.50 9.90 -11.08
C SER A 204 19.60 9.83 -10.03
N ARG A 205 20.45 10.88 -9.99
CA ARG A 205 21.42 11.07 -8.91
C ARG A 205 20.85 11.72 -7.64
N ASN A 206 19.58 12.11 -7.66
CA ASN A 206 18.95 12.84 -6.57
C ASN A 206 18.11 11.95 -5.66
N THR A 207 18.10 10.63 -5.89
CA THR A 207 17.35 9.68 -5.09
C THR A 207 18.04 8.32 -5.01
N SER A 208 17.75 7.58 -3.95
CA SER A 208 18.02 6.15 -3.89
C SER A 208 17.02 5.36 -4.75
N ASN A 209 17.28 4.07 -4.96
CA ASN A 209 16.43 3.19 -5.76
C ASN A 209 15.26 2.58 -4.95
N GLU A 210 15.06 2.99 -3.69
CA GLU A 210 13.97 2.47 -2.87
C GLU A 210 12.63 3.10 -3.31
N LEU A 211 11.67 2.28 -3.75
CA LEU A 211 10.34 2.72 -4.16
C LEU A 211 9.29 2.25 -3.15
N TYR A 212 8.46 3.17 -2.69
CA TYR A 212 7.35 2.96 -1.78
C TYR A 212 6.04 3.33 -2.47
N ILE A 213 5.00 2.51 -2.30
CA ILE A 213 3.61 2.88 -2.61
C ILE A 213 2.95 3.21 -1.27
N THR A 214 2.76 4.50 -1.00
CA THR A 214 2.31 4.94 0.32
C THR A 214 0.81 5.13 0.41
N GLU A 215 0.10 4.96 -0.71
CA GLU A 215 -1.36 5.05 -0.74
C GLU A 215 -1.92 4.27 -1.94
N VAL A 216 -2.87 3.38 -1.67
CA VAL A 216 -3.73 2.71 -2.64
C VAL A 216 -5.02 2.28 -1.98
N ASN A 217 -6.15 2.46 -2.67
CA ASN A 217 -7.47 1.96 -2.29
C ASN A 217 -8.45 2.05 -3.47
N TRP A 218 -9.69 1.62 -3.22
CA TRP A 218 -10.83 1.82 -4.11
C TRP A 218 -12.00 2.45 -3.36
N PRO A 219 -12.59 3.53 -3.89
CA PRO A 219 -13.79 4.14 -3.33
C PRO A 219 -15.01 3.24 -3.50
N LEU A 220 -15.83 3.13 -2.47
CA LEU A 220 -16.98 2.24 -2.42
C LEU A 220 -18.28 2.95 -2.82
N GLN A 221 -19.15 2.23 -3.55
CA GLN A 221 -20.52 2.65 -3.84
C GLN A 221 -21.37 2.69 -2.56
N GLY A 222 -22.41 3.50 -2.58
CA GLY A 222 -23.38 3.57 -1.47
C GLY A 222 -22.92 4.34 -0.24
N MET A 223 -21.66 4.82 -0.22
CA MET A 223 -21.09 5.54 0.93
C MET A 223 -21.28 7.07 0.87
N GLY A 224 -22.01 7.59 -0.12
CA GLY A 224 -22.33 9.01 -0.23
C GLY A 224 -21.14 9.94 -0.12
N GLU A 225 -21.18 10.87 0.81
CA GLU A 225 -20.12 11.85 1.06
C GLU A 225 -18.82 11.25 1.63
N TRP A 226 -18.88 10.05 2.19
CA TRP A 226 -17.74 9.32 2.72
C TRP A 226 -16.82 8.76 1.63
N SER A 227 -17.34 8.65 0.40
CA SER A 227 -16.55 8.17 -0.72
C SER A 227 -15.70 9.32 -1.30
N PRO A 228 -14.38 9.14 -1.49
CA PRO A 228 -13.49 10.21 -1.98
C PRO A 228 -13.70 10.53 -3.47
N SER A 229 -14.52 9.77 -4.17
CA SER A 229 -14.90 9.97 -5.56
C SER A 229 -16.40 9.84 -5.73
N LYS A 230 -16.96 10.56 -6.71
CA LYS A 230 -18.37 10.43 -7.12
C LYS A 230 -18.55 9.61 -8.39
N GLU A 231 -17.49 9.45 -9.18
CA GLU A 231 -17.56 8.88 -10.53
C GLU A 231 -16.96 7.47 -10.62
N TYR A 232 -15.86 7.22 -9.89
CA TYR A 232 -15.08 5.98 -10.01
C TYR A 232 -15.27 5.15 -8.74
N LEU A 233 -16.42 4.53 -8.60
CA LEU A 233 -16.81 3.76 -7.45
C LEU A 233 -16.89 2.27 -7.81
N ILE A 234 -16.56 1.41 -6.87
CA ILE A 234 -16.74 -0.04 -7.00
C ILE A 234 -17.74 -0.55 -5.96
N GLU A 235 -18.37 -1.68 -6.25
CA GLU A 235 -19.11 -2.44 -5.24
C GLU A 235 -18.13 -3.00 -4.19
N GLU A 236 -18.57 -3.11 -2.94
CA GLU A 236 -17.74 -3.61 -1.84
C GLU A 236 -17.19 -5.02 -2.12
N SER A 237 -17.94 -5.86 -2.83
CA SER A 237 -17.54 -7.20 -3.26
C SER A 237 -16.26 -7.24 -4.11
N PHE A 238 -15.93 -6.14 -4.81
CA PHE A 238 -14.69 -6.04 -5.58
C PHE A 238 -13.49 -5.54 -4.76
N GLN A 239 -13.71 -4.91 -3.62
CA GLN A 239 -12.62 -4.31 -2.83
C GLN A 239 -11.56 -5.34 -2.44
N SER A 240 -11.98 -6.48 -1.89
CA SER A 240 -11.08 -7.56 -1.46
C SER A 240 -10.32 -8.16 -2.63
N ARG A 241 -11.01 -8.44 -3.74
CA ARG A 241 -10.42 -9.03 -4.96
C ARG A 241 -9.37 -8.09 -5.56
N TYR A 242 -9.72 -6.82 -5.73
CA TYR A 242 -8.83 -5.81 -6.30
C TYR A 242 -7.62 -5.55 -5.40
N MET A 243 -7.84 -5.47 -4.09
CA MET A 243 -6.76 -5.29 -3.12
C MET A 243 -5.74 -6.42 -3.20
N VAL A 244 -6.17 -7.67 -3.08
CA VAL A 244 -5.26 -8.82 -3.09
C VAL A 244 -4.50 -8.91 -4.41
N ARG A 245 -5.19 -8.80 -5.56
CA ARG A 245 -4.55 -8.85 -6.88
C ARG A 245 -3.56 -7.70 -7.11
N TYR A 246 -3.87 -6.50 -6.58
CA TYR A 246 -2.94 -5.37 -6.63
C TYR A 246 -1.61 -5.71 -5.93
N TYR A 247 -1.69 -6.23 -4.70
CA TYR A 247 -0.50 -6.62 -3.96
C TYR A 247 0.28 -7.75 -4.65
N LEU A 248 -0.38 -8.73 -5.23
CA LEU A 248 0.27 -9.80 -5.99
C LEU A 248 1.02 -9.28 -7.22
N LEU A 249 0.40 -8.40 -8.01
CA LEU A 249 1.04 -7.73 -9.15
C LEU A 249 2.19 -6.82 -8.73
N MET A 250 2.05 -6.14 -7.60
CA MET A 250 3.11 -5.33 -7.01
C MET A 250 4.30 -6.21 -6.62
N LEU A 251 4.07 -7.35 -5.94
CA LEU A 251 5.11 -8.32 -5.60
C LEU A 251 5.80 -8.89 -6.85
N ALA A 252 5.02 -9.21 -7.88
CA ALA A 252 5.54 -9.70 -9.17
C ALA A 252 6.48 -8.69 -9.87
N SER A 253 6.33 -7.38 -9.59
CA SER A 253 7.25 -6.36 -10.11
C SER A 253 8.66 -6.46 -9.54
N GLY A 254 8.81 -6.94 -8.30
CA GLY A 254 10.07 -7.06 -7.56
C GLY A 254 10.76 -5.71 -7.24
N LYS A 255 10.05 -4.57 -7.35
CA LYS A 255 10.64 -3.23 -7.29
C LYS A 255 10.17 -2.38 -6.11
N VAL A 256 9.07 -2.76 -5.46
CA VAL A 256 8.48 -1.99 -4.35
C VAL A 256 9.03 -2.49 -3.02
N LYS A 257 9.45 -1.56 -2.17
CA LYS A 257 9.95 -1.87 -0.84
C LYS A 257 8.81 -2.09 0.14
N LYS A 258 7.85 -1.18 0.18
CA LYS A 258 6.65 -1.24 1.02
C LYS A 258 5.46 -0.70 0.23
N CYS A 259 4.29 -1.27 0.48
CA CYS A 259 3.02 -0.82 -0.09
C CYS A 259 1.98 -0.73 1.02
N TYR A 260 1.36 0.43 1.18
CA TYR A 260 0.43 0.72 2.26
C TYR A 260 -0.99 0.84 1.73
N TRP A 261 -1.89 -0.01 2.25
CA TRP A 261 -3.32 0.16 2.04
C TRP A 261 -3.82 1.43 2.74
N HIS A 262 -4.56 2.24 2.04
CA HIS A 262 -5.11 3.49 2.58
C HIS A 262 -6.63 3.38 2.71
N GLN A 263 -7.18 3.12 3.90
CA GLN A 263 -6.60 3.02 5.20
C GLN A 263 -7.33 1.95 6.06
N LEU A 264 -6.96 1.77 7.34
CA LEU A 264 -7.62 0.83 8.24
C LEU A 264 -9.10 1.19 8.43
N VAL A 265 -9.38 2.38 8.92
CA VAL A 265 -10.75 2.82 9.23
C VAL A 265 -11.14 3.98 8.32
N ALA A 266 -12.10 3.74 7.46
CA ALA A 266 -12.77 4.78 6.67
C ALA A 266 -14.09 4.23 6.09
N PRO A 267 -15.23 4.92 6.28
CA PRO A 267 -16.51 4.44 5.76
C PRO A 267 -16.50 4.19 4.25
N GLY A 268 -15.90 5.07 3.48
CA GLY A 268 -15.98 5.05 2.02
C GLY A 268 -14.92 4.22 1.29
N TYR A 269 -13.89 3.65 1.98
CA TYR A 269 -12.79 2.93 1.32
C TYR A 269 -11.87 2.13 2.26
N GLY A 270 -12.06 2.23 3.58
CA GLY A 270 -11.24 1.52 4.58
C GLY A 270 -11.54 0.03 4.67
N LEU A 271 -10.69 -0.69 5.40
CA LEU A 271 -10.93 -2.09 5.75
C LEU A 271 -12.03 -2.23 6.81
N VAL A 272 -12.27 -1.17 7.56
CA VAL A 272 -13.28 -1.10 8.61
C VAL A 272 -14.18 0.10 8.37
N ASN A 273 -15.48 -0.12 8.48
CA ASN A 273 -16.53 0.89 8.51
C ASN A 273 -16.90 1.21 9.96
N ASN A 274 -16.96 2.50 10.32
CA ASN A 274 -17.30 2.94 11.67
C ASN A 274 -18.55 3.84 11.73
N LEU A 275 -19.43 3.74 10.74
CA LEU A 275 -20.71 4.47 10.74
C LEU A 275 -21.73 3.82 11.68
N ASP A 276 -22.78 4.58 12.00
CA ASP A 276 -23.97 4.14 12.77
C ASP A 276 -23.62 3.53 14.14
N GLY A 277 -22.55 4.03 14.76
CA GLY A 277 -22.12 3.57 16.09
C GLY A 277 -21.53 2.16 16.13
N LYS A 278 -21.21 1.56 14.99
CA LYS A 278 -20.68 0.19 14.88
C LYS A 278 -19.24 0.20 14.39
N ILE A 279 -18.54 -0.91 14.62
CA ILE A 279 -17.27 -1.26 13.99
C ILE A 279 -17.55 -2.48 13.11
N ASP A 280 -17.51 -2.28 11.82
CA ASP A 280 -17.81 -3.33 10.84
C ASP A 280 -16.57 -3.63 10.00
N LYS A 281 -15.96 -4.82 10.22
CA LYS A 281 -14.81 -5.32 9.46
C LYS A 281 -15.30 -5.87 8.13
N ARG A 282 -14.92 -5.21 7.04
CA ARG A 282 -15.26 -5.63 5.68
C ARG A 282 -14.56 -6.92 5.28
N ASP A 283 -15.05 -7.51 4.21
CA ASP A 283 -14.43 -8.67 3.59
C ASP A 283 -12.93 -8.47 3.29
N ALA A 284 -12.59 -7.28 2.82
CA ALA A 284 -11.21 -6.89 2.54
C ALA A 284 -10.30 -6.96 3.77
N TYR A 285 -10.82 -6.76 4.99
CA TYR A 285 -10.07 -6.92 6.22
C TYR A 285 -9.55 -8.36 6.40
N PHE A 286 -10.43 -9.34 6.22
CA PHE A 286 -10.09 -10.76 6.37
C PHE A 286 -9.20 -11.26 5.22
N CYS A 287 -9.45 -10.79 4.00
CA CYS A 287 -8.61 -11.11 2.85
C CYS A 287 -7.21 -10.52 2.98
N PHE A 288 -7.08 -9.31 3.53
CA PHE A 288 -5.79 -8.68 3.80
C PHE A 288 -5.00 -9.46 4.86
N LYS A 289 -5.67 -9.84 5.95
CA LYS A 289 -5.09 -10.69 6.98
C LYS A 289 -4.53 -11.99 6.40
N HIS A 290 -5.38 -12.76 5.68
CA HIS A 290 -4.95 -14.02 5.08
C HIS A 290 -3.80 -13.84 4.10
N MET A 291 -3.84 -12.83 3.26
CA MET A 291 -2.76 -12.54 2.31
C MET A 291 -1.42 -12.30 3.04
N ILE A 292 -1.42 -11.54 4.14
CA ILE A 292 -0.22 -11.31 4.95
C ILE A 292 0.28 -12.62 5.55
N GLU A 293 -0.57 -13.40 6.21
CA GLU A 293 -0.22 -14.68 6.84
C GLU A 293 0.32 -15.69 5.80
N ALA A 294 -0.31 -15.75 4.63
CA ALA A 294 0.07 -16.68 3.57
C ALA A 294 1.41 -16.33 2.92
N LEU A 295 1.70 -15.04 2.69
CA LEU A 295 2.82 -14.61 1.84
C LEU A 295 4.04 -14.09 2.61
N SER A 296 3.86 -13.56 3.83
CA SER A 296 4.96 -12.96 4.59
C SER A 296 6.09 -13.97 4.86
N GLY A 297 7.31 -13.48 4.79
CA GLY A 297 8.52 -14.28 4.98
C GLY A 297 8.91 -15.17 3.80
N GLY A 298 8.01 -15.38 2.83
CA GLY A 298 8.31 -16.10 1.59
C GLY A 298 9.16 -15.26 0.62
N LYS A 299 9.54 -15.85 -0.51
CA LYS A 299 10.25 -15.18 -1.60
C LYS A 299 9.49 -15.37 -2.89
N THR A 300 9.28 -14.30 -3.65
CA THR A 300 8.73 -14.43 -5.02
C THR A 300 9.69 -15.22 -5.88
N SER A 301 9.26 -16.39 -6.33
CA SER A 301 10.05 -17.29 -7.18
C SER A 301 9.78 -17.05 -8.65
N LYS A 302 8.51 -17.04 -9.04
CA LYS A 302 8.08 -16.90 -10.45
C LYS A 302 6.76 -16.15 -10.54
N PHE A 303 6.57 -15.44 -11.63
CA PHE A 303 5.28 -14.90 -12.03
C PHE A 303 4.96 -15.34 -13.44
N ILE A 304 3.79 -15.94 -13.62
CA ILE A 304 3.27 -16.45 -14.89
C ILE A 304 2.06 -15.61 -15.24
N GLN A 305 2.02 -15.13 -16.48
CA GLN A 305 0.85 -14.48 -17.05
C GLN A 305 0.62 -15.06 -18.44
N GLU A 306 -0.53 -15.64 -18.64
CA GLU A 306 -0.97 -16.15 -19.94
C GLU A 306 -2.39 -15.68 -20.23
N LYS A 307 -2.55 -14.86 -21.28
CA LYS A 307 -3.81 -14.14 -21.54
C LYS A 307 -4.29 -13.41 -20.26
N ASN A 308 -5.44 -13.81 -19.74
CA ASN A 308 -6.10 -13.26 -18.55
C ASN A 308 -5.94 -14.12 -17.29
N LEU A 309 -5.06 -15.10 -17.35
CA LEU A 309 -4.69 -15.99 -16.26
C LEU A 309 -3.35 -15.56 -15.66
N TYR A 310 -3.30 -15.53 -14.34
CA TYR A 310 -2.16 -15.06 -13.56
C TYR A 310 -1.83 -16.06 -12.46
N CYS A 311 -0.54 -16.29 -12.25
CA CYS A 311 -0.05 -17.12 -11.15
C CYS A 311 1.22 -16.50 -10.56
N LEU A 312 1.22 -16.23 -9.26
CA LEU A 312 2.41 -15.86 -8.49
C LEU A 312 2.86 -17.05 -7.68
N ILE A 313 4.11 -17.49 -7.86
CA ILE A 313 4.72 -18.58 -7.10
C ILE A 313 5.63 -17.98 -6.03
N VAL A 314 5.34 -18.31 -4.78
CA VAL A 314 6.11 -17.88 -3.61
C VAL A 314 6.77 -19.09 -2.97
N GLU A 315 8.08 -19.02 -2.82
CA GLU A 315 8.87 -20.02 -2.14
C GLU A 315 8.90 -19.73 -0.64
N LYS A 316 8.52 -20.69 0.17
CA LYS A 316 8.64 -20.73 1.63
C LYS A 316 9.70 -21.76 2.05
N GLU A 317 9.91 -21.96 3.35
CA GLU A 317 10.93 -22.87 3.85
C GLU A 317 10.74 -24.30 3.34
N ASN A 318 9.53 -24.87 3.51
CA ASN A 318 9.23 -26.25 3.17
C ASN A 318 8.21 -26.41 2.03
N THR A 319 7.60 -25.32 1.58
CA THR A 319 6.50 -25.34 0.62
C THR A 319 6.71 -24.33 -0.50
N PHE A 320 6.01 -24.53 -1.61
CA PHE A 320 5.68 -23.50 -2.58
C PHE A 320 4.20 -23.14 -2.43
N LEU A 321 3.91 -21.86 -2.49
CA LEU A 321 2.56 -21.33 -2.53
C LEU A 321 2.31 -20.77 -3.93
N GLU A 322 1.38 -21.35 -4.67
CA GLU A 322 0.90 -20.83 -5.95
C GLU A 322 -0.38 -20.04 -5.71
N VAL A 323 -0.38 -18.79 -6.12
CA VAL A 323 -1.50 -17.87 -5.94
C VAL A 323 -2.05 -17.48 -7.30
N ILE A 324 -3.28 -17.91 -7.60
CA ILE A 324 -3.82 -17.97 -8.96
C ILE A 324 -5.13 -17.19 -9.05
N TRP A 325 -5.33 -16.49 -10.17
CA TRP A 325 -6.60 -15.83 -10.52
C TRP A 325 -6.74 -15.68 -12.04
N SER A 326 -7.97 -15.49 -12.49
CA SER A 326 -8.30 -15.17 -13.89
C SER A 326 -9.39 -14.10 -13.95
N ILE A 327 -9.24 -13.13 -14.82
CA ILE A 327 -10.22 -12.03 -14.93
C ILE A 327 -11.38 -12.35 -15.88
N ASP A 328 -11.36 -13.47 -16.59
CA ASP A 328 -12.39 -13.89 -17.56
C ASP A 328 -13.07 -15.24 -17.26
N LYS A 329 -12.76 -15.88 -16.13
CA LYS A 329 -13.35 -17.15 -15.67
C LYS A 329 -13.20 -18.34 -16.65
N ASN A 330 -12.20 -18.31 -17.53
CA ASN A 330 -12.00 -19.32 -18.56
C ASN A 330 -10.89 -20.32 -18.22
N ALA A 331 -10.59 -20.52 -16.95
CA ALA A 331 -9.54 -21.43 -16.52
C ALA A 331 -10.02 -22.34 -15.39
N SER A 332 -9.50 -23.53 -15.36
CA SER A 332 -9.68 -24.48 -14.27
C SER A 332 -8.43 -25.32 -14.07
N PHE A 333 -8.32 -25.95 -12.91
CA PHE A 333 -7.32 -26.99 -12.69
C PHE A 333 -7.92 -28.16 -11.93
N LYS A 334 -7.29 -29.33 -12.07
CA LYS A 334 -7.65 -30.52 -11.30
C LYS A 334 -6.78 -30.56 -10.04
N SER A 335 -7.41 -30.50 -8.88
CA SER A 335 -6.72 -30.60 -7.60
C SER A 335 -6.15 -32.01 -7.37
N ASN A 336 -5.04 -32.05 -6.63
CA ASN A 336 -4.44 -33.30 -6.15
C ASN A 336 -4.69 -33.40 -4.64
N PRO A 337 -5.01 -34.60 -4.09
CA PRO A 337 -5.25 -34.79 -2.65
C PRO A 337 -4.10 -34.37 -1.73
N SER A 338 -2.87 -34.27 -2.25
CA SER A 338 -1.69 -33.80 -1.50
C SER A 338 -1.58 -32.27 -1.39
N GLN A 339 -2.47 -31.51 -2.03
CA GLN A 339 -2.47 -30.04 -2.03
C GLN A 339 -3.44 -29.53 -0.97
N GLN A 340 -3.04 -28.45 -0.29
CA GLN A 340 -3.97 -27.65 0.51
C GLN A 340 -4.37 -26.42 -0.32
N ILE A 341 -5.66 -26.22 -0.45
CA ILE A 341 -6.22 -25.15 -1.27
C ILE A 341 -7.09 -24.26 -0.39
N PHE A 342 -6.88 -22.95 -0.52
CA PHE A 342 -7.58 -21.95 0.27
C PHE A 342 -8.23 -20.91 -0.66
N ASP A 343 -9.39 -20.42 -0.25
CA ASP A 343 -10.01 -19.27 -0.89
C ASP A 343 -9.29 -17.95 -0.52
N ILE A 344 -9.77 -16.84 -1.04
CA ILE A 344 -9.21 -15.51 -0.82
C ILE A 344 -9.19 -15.10 0.66
N ARG A 345 -10.04 -15.66 1.51
CA ARG A 345 -10.12 -15.43 2.96
C ARG A 345 -9.32 -16.44 3.80
N GLY A 346 -8.69 -17.43 3.17
CA GLY A 346 -7.96 -18.50 3.85
C GLY A 346 -8.82 -19.67 4.32
N LYS A 347 -10.08 -19.77 3.88
CA LYS A 347 -10.91 -20.93 4.16
C LYS A 347 -10.50 -22.07 3.24
N VAL A 348 -10.34 -23.27 3.83
CA VAL A 348 -10.00 -24.48 3.06
C VAL A 348 -11.13 -24.82 2.08
N ILE A 349 -10.76 -25.03 0.82
CA ILE A 349 -11.66 -25.50 -0.24
C ILE A 349 -11.65 -27.03 -0.21
N ASP A 350 -12.81 -27.65 0.06
CA ASP A 350 -12.96 -29.11 0.03
C ASP A 350 -13.01 -29.62 -1.42
N THR A 351 -11.98 -30.35 -1.79
CA THR A 351 -11.83 -30.91 -3.16
C THR A 351 -12.24 -32.36 -3.26
N LYS A 352 -12.69 -33.00 -2.17
CA LYS A 352 -13.07 -34.43 -2.17
C LYS A 352 -14.25 -34.71 -3.08
N ASN A 353 -15.23 -33.81 -3.11
CA ASN A 353 -16.45 -33.94 -3.89
C ASN A 353 -16.39 -33.30 -5.27
N SER A 354 -15.48 -32.34 -5.47
CA SER A 354 -15.24 -31.66 -6.75
C SER A 354 -13.74 -31.41 -6.93
N PRO A 355 -13.04 -32.30 -7.64
CA PRO A 355 -11.60 -32.16 -7.85
C PRO A 355 -11.25 -31.04 -8.85
N ILE A 356 -12.23 -30.51 -9.59
CA ILE A 356 -12.03 -29.41 -10.55
C ILE A 356 -12.33 -28.09 -9.85
N ILE A 357 -11.36 -27.22 -9.84
CA ILE A 357 -11.46 -25.86 -9.28
C ILE A 357 -11.52 -24.87 -10.43
N GLU A 358 -12.59 -24.13 -10.52
CA GLU A 358 -12.70 -22.99 -11.45
C GLU A 358 -11.87 -21.82 -10.92
N ILE A 359 -11.11 -21.19 -11.82
CA ILE A 359 -10.33 -20.00 -11.52
C ILE A 359 -11.12 -18.79 -11.98
N THR A 360 -11.39 -17.92 -11.03
CA THR A 360 -12.16 -16.68 -11.23
C THR A 360 -11.30 -15.46 -10.91
N ASP A 361 -11.93 -14.30 -10.84
CA ASP A 361 -11.30 -13.07 -10.36
C ASP A 361 -11.09 -13.03 -8.82
N GLU A 362 -11.56 -14.06 -8.12
CA GLU A 362 -11.14 -14.34 -6.74
C GLU A 362 -9.86 -15.18 -6.75
N VAL A 363 -8.94 -14.78 -5.89
CA VAL A 363 -7.65 -15.43 -5.78
C VAL A 363 -7.79 -16.77 -5.05
N VAL A 364 -7.14 -17.80 -5.57
CA VAL A 364 -7.01 -19.12 -4.94
C VAL A 364 -5.55 -19.35 -4.55
N TYR A 365 -5.33 -19.81 -3.32
CA TYR A 365 -4.00 -20.16 -2.80
C TYR A 365 -3.85 -21.68 -2.76
N ILE A 366 -2.76 -22.21 -3.34
CA ILE A 366 -2.46 -23.63 -3.42
C ILE A 366 -1.10 -23.87 -2.79
N GLU A 367 -1.10 -24.56 -1.65
CA GLU A 367 0.14 -24.92 -0.96
C GLU A 367 0.58 -26.33 -1.36
N LYS A 368 1.86 -26.47 -1.71
CA LYS A 368 2.49 -27.71 -2.16
C LYS A 368 3.82 -27.95 -1.45
N GLN A 369 4.10 -29.18 -1.05
CA GLN A 369 5.37 -29.55 -0.45
C GLN A 369 6.51 -29.49 -1.48
N LYS A 370 7.69 -28.98 -1.09
CA LYS A 370 8.87 -28.91 -1.98
C LYS A 370 9.35 -30.26 -2.46
N THR A 371 9.22 -31.30 -1.67
CA THR A 371 9.67 -32.66 -2.00
C THR A 371 9.02 -33.24 -3.24
N ASN A 372 7.79 -32.84 -3.55
CA ASN A 372 6.99 -33.32 -4.67
C ASN A 372 6.41 -32.15 -5.47
N TYR A 373 7.17 -31.06 -5.59
CA TYR A 373 6.68 -29.89 -6.27
C TYR A 373 6.63 -30.10 -7.77
N GLU A 374 5.44 -30.04 -8.30
CA GLU A 374 5.17 -29.85 -9.74
C GLU A 374 4.39 -28.56 -9.90
N GLU A 375 4.87 -27.69 -10.81
CA GLU A 375 4.16 -26.47 -11.17
C GLU A 375 2.76 -26.80 -11.69
N ILE A 376 1.77 -25.99 -11.35
CA ILE A 376 0.39 -26.24 -11.72
C ILE A 376 0.23 -26.28 -13.25
N ASN A 377 -0.45 -27.31 -13.73
CA ASN A 377 -0.88 -27.42 -15.11
C ASN A 377 -2.29 -26.83 -15.24
N LEU A 378 -2.37 -25.58 -15.62
CA LEU A 378 -3.61 -24.86 -15.86
C LEU A 378 -4.16 -25.21 -17.24
N LYS A 379 -5.44 -25.55 -17.33
CA LYS A 379 -6.15 -25.76 -18.58
C LYS A 379 -7.18 -24.66 -18.78
N PHE A 380 -7.22 -24.11 -19.99
CA PHE A 380 -8.33 -23.25 -20.37
C PHE A 380 -9.58 -24.09 -20.65
N ILE A 381 -10.76 -23.64 -20.19
CA ILE A 381 -12.02 -24.39 -20.26
C ILE A 381 -12.49 -24.60 -21.73
N ASN A 382 -11.94 -23.86 -22.69
CA ASN A 382 -12.34 -23.86 -24.09
C ASN A 382 -11.24 -24.34 -25.07
N GLU A 383 -10.28 -25.12 -24.60
CA GLU A 383 -9.31 -25.81 -25.49
C GLU A 383 -9.59 -27.30 -25.57
#